data_16f98cb94fd819d12aeb45b186e3acf9
#
_entry.id   16f98cb94fd819d12aeb45b186e3acf9
#
_cell.length_a   1.000
_cell.length_b   1.000
_cell.length_c   1.000
_cell.angle_alpha   90.00
_cell.angle_beta   90.00
_cell.angle_gamma   90.00
#
_symmetry.space_group_name_H-M   'P 1'
#
loop_
_entity.id
_entity.type
_entity.pdbx_description
1 polymer ?
#
loop_
_entity_poly.entity_id
_entity_poly.type
_entity_poly.pdbx_seq_one_letter_code
_entity_poly.pdbx_strand_id
1 'polypeptide(L)'
;MNHATTIPEVSPDAPPAPVSFWEAFVFWLKLGFISFGGPAGQISIMHQELVENRRWISERRFLHALNYCMLLPGPEAQQLATYIGWLLHDVRGGVVAGVLFVLPSLLLLIALSWLYIAYGQTSLVAGLFYGIKPTVTAIVLQAAHRIGGRTLKNASLWTIAVAAFIAIFALDLPFPLIVLCAAVVGYLGGRFVPQHFRAGGGHNSNTAQTKQVSYGVAVIDDQTPTPNHARFSWTGLSRVLLVGVLLWALPMLSLIWLFGWQHTLTQMAW
;
A
#
# COMPACT_ATOMS: atom_id res chain seq x y z
N MET A 1 -26.41 42.78 27.63
CA MET A 1 -26.97 41.77 26.73
C MET A 1 -25.83 41.05 26.07
N ASN A 2 -25.40 39.92 26.67
CA ASN A 2 -24.35 39.09 26.15
C ASN A 2 -24.97 38.03 25.22
N HIS A 3 -24.80 38.19 23.91
CA HIS A 3 -25.04 37.12 22.97
C HIS A 3 -23.84 36.13 23.04
N ALA A 4 -23.97 35.13 23.90
CA ALA A 4 -23.10 33.97 23.83
C ALA A 4 -23.46 33.22 22.54
N THR A 5 -22.56 33.27 21.59
CA THR A 5 -22.59 32.43 20.38
C THR A 5 -22.40 31.00 20.84
N THR A 6 -23.47 30.25 21.01
CA THR A 6 -23.45 28.81 21.25
C THR A 6 -22.90 28.14 19.99
N ILE A 7 -21.65 27.71 20.07
CA ILE A 7 -21.10 26.76 19.11
C ILE A 7 -21.96 25.49 19.25
N PRO A 8 -22.60 24.99 18.19
CA PRO A 8 -23.41 23.78 18.29
C PRO A 8 -22.49 22.63 18.71
N GLU A 9 -22.74 22.08 19.88
CA GLU A 9 -22.14 20.88 20.40
C GLU A 9 -22.56 19.73 19.45
N VAL A 10 -21.66 19.33 18.54
CA VAL A 10 -21.90 18.22 17.64
C VAL A 10 -21.95 16.97 18.51
N SER A 11 -23.13 16.39 18.67
CA SER A 11 -23.31 15.18 19.46
C SER A 11 -22.44 14.07 18.84
N PRO A 12 -21.75 13.26 19.67
CA PRO A 12 -20.88 12.17 19.22
C PRO A 12 -21.61 11.14 18.34
N ASP A 13 -22.92 11.10 18.42
CA ASP A 13 -23.79 10.14 17.73
C ASP A 13 -24.29 10.62 16.36
N ALA A 14 -24.03 11.87 15.97
CA ALA A 14 -24.41 12.32 14.64
C ALA A 14 -23.40 11.85 13.59
N PRO A 15 -23.87 11.24 12.48
CA PRO A 15 -22.99 10.86 11.39
C PRO A 15 -22.31 12.10 10.82
N PRO A 16 -21.01 12.07 10.53
CA PRO A 16 -20.32 13.16 9.87
C PRO A 16 -20.97 13.46 8.50
N ALA A 17 -20.84 14.71 8.04
CA ALA A 17 -21.31 15.08 6.71
C ALA A 17 -20.61 14.23 5.63
N PRO A 18 -21.28 13.94 4.49
CA PRO A 18 -20.66 13.25 3.37
C PRO A 18 -19.39 13.98 2.94
N VAL A 19 -18.32 13.20 2.71
CA VAL A 19 -17.01 13.75 2.33
C VAL A 19 -17.10 14.35 0.93
N SER A 20 -16.74 15.63 0.78
CA SER A 20 -16.68 16.23 -0.54
C SER A 20 -15.44 15.74 -1.32
N PHE A 21 -15.53 15.68 -2.66
CA PHE A 21 -14.39 15.26 -3.49
C PHE A 21 -13.17 16.17 -3.31
N TRP A 22 -13.38 17.47 -3.13
CA TRP A 22 -12.29 18.42 -2.91
C TRP A 22 -11.61 18.22 -1.54
N GLU A 23 -12.38 17.95 -0.52
CA GLU A 23 -11.85 17.63 0.81
C GLU A 23 -11.00 16.35 0.78
N ALA A 24 -11.49 15.30 0.10
CA ALA A 24 -10.74 14.08 -0.11
C ALA A 24 -9.46 14.33 -0.91
N PHE A 25 -9.52 15.14 -1.98
CA PHE A 25 -8.34 15.50 -2.78
C PHE A 25 -7.25 16.17 -1.93
N VAL A 26 -7.62 17.18 -1.16
CA VAL A 26 -6.66 17.88 -0.28
C VAL A 26 -6.09 16.95 0.77
N PHE A 27 -6.92 16.07 1.32
CA PHE A 27 -6.45 15.06 2.27
C PHE A 27 -5.44 14.10 1.66
N TRP A 28 -5.73 13.50 0.49
CA TRP A 28 -4.82 12.56 -0.17
C TRP A 28 -3.52 13.24 -0.60
N LEU A 29 -3.58 14.48 -1.04
CA LEU A 29 -2.38 15.26 -1.36
C LEU A 29 -1.52 15.47 -0.10
N LYS A 30 -2.12 15.92 1.00
CA LYS A 30 -1.41 16.08 2.27
C LYS A 30 -0.81 14.77 2.74
N LEU A 31 -1.58 13.68 2.66
CA LEU A 31 -1.11 12.36 3.06
C LEU A 31 0.13 11.93 2.28
N GLY A 32 0.17 12.15 0.97
CA GLY A 32 1.34 11.85 0.14
C GLY A 32 2.61 12.55 0.60
N PHE A 33 2.50 13.80 1.09
CA PHE A 33 3.65 14.55 1.60
C PHE A 33 4.09 14.15 3.00
N ILE A 34 3.19 13.68 3.86
CA ILE A 34 3.51 13.32 5.25
C ILE A 34 3.73 11.82 5.47
N SER A 35 3.51 11.00 4.46
CA SER A 35 3.56 9.54 4.54
C SER A 35 4.99 9.00 4.49
N PHE A 36 5.77 9.28 5.52
CA PHE A 36 7.12 8.74 5.70
C PHE A 36 7.14 7.64 6.78
N GLY A 37 8.19 6.81 6.78
CA GLY A 37 8.38 5.78 7.80
C GLY A 37 7.96 4.36 7.40
N GLY A 38 7.72 4.13 6.11
CA GLY A 38 7.35 2.82 5.56
C GLY A 38 5.88 2.44 5.78
N PRO A 39 5.44 1.27 5.30
CA PRO A 39 4.03 0.88 5.24
C PRO A 39 3.31 0.98 6.58
N ALA A 40 3.93 0.52 7.66
CA ALA A 40 3.32 0.55 8.99
C ALA A 40 3.08 1.98 9.52
N GLY A 41 4.00 2.92 9.25
CA GLY A 41 3.82 4.32 9.61
C GLY A 41 2.72 4.98 8.78
N GLN A 42 2.71 4.72 7.47
CA GLN A 42 1.68 5.22 6.56
C GLN A 42 0.29 4.73 6.92
N ILE A 43 0.14 3.44 7.24
CA ILE A 43 -1.13 2.84 7.67
C ILE A 43 -1.58 3.45 9.01
N SER A 44 -0.64 3.67 9.95
CA SER A 44 -0.95 4.30 11.24
C SER A 44 -1.47 5.74 11.07
N ILE A 45 -0.85 6.53 10.19
CA ILE A 45 -1.31 7.89 9.87
C ILE A 45 -2.70 7.86 9.23
N MET A 46 -2.93 6.93 8.28
CA MET A 46 -4.26 6.76 7.66
C MET A 46 -5.31 6.35 8.69
N HIS A 47 -5.00 5.45 9.61
CA HIS A 47 -5.89 5.04 10.68
C HIS A 47 -6.28 6.24 11.55
N GLN A 48 -5.28 6.96 12.07
CA GLN A 48 -5.52 8.12 12.92
C GLN A 48 -6.35 9.20 12.22
N GLU A 49 -6.06 9.51 10.96
CA GLU A 49 -6.77 10.56 10.24
C GLU A 49 -8.16 10.14 9.77
N LEU A 50 -8.31 8.93 9.23
CA LEU A 50 -9.56 8.50 8.60
C LEU A 50 -10.56 7.90 9.60
N VAL A 51 -10.06 7.23 10.65
CA VAL A 51 -10.93 6.57 11.66
C VAL A 51 -11.13 7.45 12.88
N GLU A 52 -10.04 7.93 13.49
CA GLU A 52 -10.10 8.64 14.76
C GLU A 52 -10.51 10.11 14.58
N ASN A 53 -9.81 10.86 13.71
CA ASN A 53 -10.01 12.32 13.61
C ASN A 53 -11.20 12.68 12.74
N ARG A 54 -11.28 12.11 11.52
CA ARG A 54 -12.29 12.50 10.52
C ARG A 54 -13.51 11.59 10.50
N ARG A 55 -13.40 10.38 11.03
CA ARG A 55 -14.46 9.37 11.02
C ARG A 55 -15.07 9.13 9.64
N TRP A 56 -14.20 9.09 8.60
CA TRP A 56 -14.65 8.81 7.23
C TRP A 56 -14.98 7.34 7.03
N ILE A 57 -14.30 6.45 7.77
CA ILE A 57 -14.51 5.01 7.75
C ILE A 57 -14.48 4.45 9.19
N SER A 58 -15.33 3.46 9.48
CA SER A 58 -15.32 2.79 10.77
C SER A 58 -14.04 1.96 10.97
N GLU A 59 -13.65 1.78 12.23
CA GLU A 59 -12.52 0.94 12.64
C GLU A 59 -12.58 -0.45 12.00
N ARG A 60 -13.74 -1.10 12.10
CA ARG A 60 -13.93 -2.44 11.57
C ARG A 60 -13.77 -2.52 10.07
N ARG A 61 -14.31 -1.55 9.33
CA ARG A 61 -14.17 -1.50 7.87
C ARG A 61 -12.75 -1.17 7.44
N PHE A 62 -12.07 -0.29 8.18
CA PHE A 62 -10.67 0.01 7.94
C PHE A 62 -9.78 -1.23 8.10
N LEU A 63 -9.95 -1.97 9.22
CA LEU A 63 -9.20 -3.21 9.45
C LEU A 63 -9.54 -4.30 8.42
N HIS A 64 -10.80 -4.39 8.00
CA HIS A 64 -11.19 -5.30 6.92
C HIS A 64 -10.53 -4.94 5.59
N ALA A 65 -10.51 -3.65 5.24
CA ALA A 65 -9.84 -3.15 4.04
C ALA A 65 -8.33 -3.41 4.10
N LEU A 66 -7.70 -3.17 5.24
CA LEU A 66 -6.28 -3.45 5.47
C LEU A 66 -5.95 -4.92 5.28
N ASN A 67 -6.73 -5.82 5.89
CA ASN A 67 -6.54 -7.26 5.74
C ASN A 67 -6.68 -7.72 4.28
N TYR A 68 -7.61 -7.12 3.54
CA TYR A 68 -7.78 -7.39 2.12
C TYR A 68 -6.57 -6.93 1.29
N CYS A 69 -6.05 -5.72 1.56
CA CYS A 69 -4.86 -5.21 0.90
C CYS A 69 -3.61 -6.05 1.20
N MET A 70 -3.48 -6.58 2.41
CA MET A 70 -2.36 -7.46 2.79
C MET A 70 -2.33 -8.80 2.04
N LEU A 71 -3.47 -9.26 1.51
CA LEU A 71 -3.53 -10.48 0.69
C LEU A 71 -3.05 -10.25 -0.74
N LEU A 72 -3.12 -9.01 -1.22
CA LEU A 72 -2.72 -8.67 -2.58
C LEU A 72 -1.22 -8.37 -2.64
N PRO A 73 -0.49 -8.88 -3.64
CA PRO A 73 0.90 -8.50 -3.81
C PRO A 73 1.01 -7.03 -4.21
N GLY A 74 1.84 -6.25 -3.51
CA GLY A 74 2.07 -4.86 -3.82
C GLY A 74 2.21 -3.96 -2.57
N PRO A 75 2.32 -2.64 -2.75
CA PRO A 75 2.48 -1.69 -1.65
C PRO A 75 1.16 -1.52 -0.87
N GLU A 76 1.05 -2.18 0.27
CA GLU A 76 -0.17 -2.27 1.10
C GLU A 76 -0.80 -0.90 1.43
N ALA A 77 0.03 0.07 1.80
CA ALA A 77 -0.45 1.40 2.17
C ALA A 77 -1.07 2.15 0.99
N GLN A 78 -0.48 2.03 -0.22
CA GLN A 78 -1.03 2.62 -1.43
C GLN A 78 -2.32 1.93 -1.86
N GLN A 79 -2.37 0.60 -1.77
CA GLN A 79 -3.59 -0.16 -2.06
C GLN A 79 -4.71 0.25 -1.13
N LEU A 80 -4.42 0.41 0.17
CA LEU A 80 -5.39 0.85 1.17
C LEU A 80 -5.90 2.26 0.88
N ALA A 81 -5.00 3.21 0.57
CA ALA A 81 -5.38 4.57 0.18
C ALA A 81 -6.29 4.58 -1.06
N THR A 82 -5.90 3.82 -2.09
CA THR A 82 -6.67 3.66 -3.33
C THR A 82 -8.04 3.04 -3.06
N TYR A 83 -8.11 2.00 -2.24
CA TYR A 83 -9.35 1.31 -1.90
C TYR A 83 -10.31 2.21 -1.12
N ILE A 84 -9.83 2.94 -0.11
CA ILE A 84 -10.66 3.86 0.67
C ILE A 84 -11.11 5.04 -0.22
N GLY A 85 -10.23 5.60 -1.05
CA GLY A 85 -10.59 6.63 -2.02
C GLY A 85 -11.67 6.16 -2.98
N TRP A 86 -11.60 4.91 -3.45
CA TRP A 86 -12.60 4.29 -4.30
C TRP A 86 -13.94 4.05 -3.57
N LEU A 87 -13.92 3.65 -2.32
CA LEU A 87 -15.14 3.52 -1.52
C LEU A 87 -15.86 4.86 -1.34
N LEU A 88 -15.12 5.97 -1.17
CA LEU A 88 -15.67 7.30 -0.96
C LEU A 88 -16.23 7.93 -2.24
N HIS A 89 -15.50 7.84 -3.38
CA HIS A 89 -15.78 8.60 -4.59
C HIS A 89 -15.62 7.79 -5.89
N ASP A 90 -15.91 6.48 -5.84
CA ASP A 90 -15.83 5.57 -7.00
C ASP A 90 -14.43 5.58 -7.66
N VAL A 91 -14.34 5.23 -8.93
CA VAL A 91 -13.08 5.14 -9.69
C VAL A 91 -12.27 6.43 -9.62
N ARG A 92 -12.93 7.59 -9.69
CA ARG A 92 -12.26 8.89 -9.59
C ARG A 92 -11.55 9.07 -8.26
N GLY A 93 -12.20 8.71 -7.16
CA GLY A 93 -11.62 8.79 -5.82
C GLY A 93 -10.44 7.84 -5.65
N GLY A 94 -10.54 6.61 -6.15
CA GLY A 94 -9.45 5.65 -6.12
C GLY A 94 -8.22 6.11 -6.90
N VAL A 95 -8.42 6.59 -8.13
CA VAL A 95 -7.34 7.11 -8.98
C VAL A 95 -6.66 8.32 -8.31
N VAL A 96 -7.45 9.27 -7.83
CA VAL A 96 -6.91 10.47 -7.16
C VAL A 96 -6.12 10.09 -5.91
N ALA A 97 -6.68 9.23 -5.05
CA ALA A 97 -5.99 8.79 -3.84
C ALA A 97 -4.67 8.06 -4.16
N GLY A 98 -4.69 7.11 -5.10
CA GLY A 98 -3.51 6.35 -5.49
C GLY A 98 -2.42 7.22 -6.14
N VAL A 99 -2.80 8.12 -7.05
CA VAL A 99 -1.85 9.03 -7.72
C VAL A 99 -1.26 10.03 -6.73
N LEU A 100 -2.09 10.70 -5.93
CA LEU A 100 -1.61 11.71 -4.99
C LEU A 100 -0.75 11.13 -3.88
N PHE A 101 -0.99 9.87 -3.51
CA PHE A 101 -0.17 9.17 -2.52
C PHE A 101 1.28 8.97 -3.01
N VAL A 102 1.47 8.69 -4.29
CA VAL A 102 2.79 8.43 -4.90
C VAL A 102 3.43 9.68 -5.47
N LEU A 103 2.63 10.68 -5.86
CA LEU A 103 3.08 11.87 -6.59
C LEU A 103 4.27 12.59 -5.94
N PRO A 104 4.30 12.87 -4.62
CA PRO A 104 5.43 13.56 -4.00
C PRO A 104 6.74 12.78 -4.14
N SER A 105 6.70 11.47 -3.93
CA SER A 105 7.88 10.60 -4.09
C SER A 105 8.35 10.54 -5.55
N LEU A 106 7.43 10.48 -6.49
CA LEU A 106 7.73 10.49 -7.92
C LEU A 106 8.42 11.79 -8.34
N LEU A 107 7.87 12.95 -7.92
CA LEU A 107 8.47 14.25 -8.22
C LEU A 107 9.87 14.40 -7.63
N LEU A 108 10.06 13.92 -6.39
CA LEU A 108 11.35 13.93 -5.73
C LEU A 108 12.36 13.07 -6.47
N LEU A 109 11.98 11.86 -6.89
CA LEU A 109 12.86 10.96 -7.65
C LEU A 109 13.21 11.55 -9.03
N ILE A 110 12.26 12.17 -9.72
CA ILE A 110 12.51 12.85 -10.99
C ILE A 110 13.49 14.01 -10.79
N ALA A 111 13.28 14.83 -9.76
CA ALA A 111 14.15 15.95 -9.44
C ALA A 111 15.58 15.49 -9.10
N LEU A 112 15.72 14.46 -8.28
CA LEU A 112 17.02 13.88 -7.93
C LEU A 112 17.72 13.25 -9.14
N SER A 113 16.98 12.54 -9.99
CA SER A 113 17.52 11.95 -11.22
C SER A 113 18.02 13.03 -12.17
N TRP A 114 17.22 14.09 -12.37
CA TRP A 114 17.61 15.22 -13.19
C TRP A 114 18.86 15.91 -12.61
N LEU A 115 18.88 16.17 -11.31
CA LEU A 115 20.05 16.78 -10.63
C LEU A 115 21.31 15.93 -10.82
N TYR A 116 21.18 14.61 -10.72
CA TYR A 116 22.31 13.69 -10.93
C TYR A 116 22.84 13.72 -12.36
N ILE A 117 21.93 13.70 -13.36
CA ILE A 117 22.32 13.74 -14.77
C ILE A 117 22.95 15.07 -15.15
N ALA A 118 22.37 16.18 -14.70
CA ALA A 118 22.82 17.52 -15.07
C ALA A 118 24.09 17.97 -14.33
N TYR A 119 24.21 17.63 -13.03
CA TYR A 119 25.23 18.17 -12.15
C TYR A 119 26.01 17.13 -11.35
N GLY A 120 25.89 15.83 -11.67
CA GLY A 120 26.50 14.73 -10.91
C GLY A 120 28.02 14.76 -10.82
N GLN A 121 28.68 15.49 -11.73
CA GLN A 121 30.14 15.68 -11.73
C GLN A 121 30.62 16.81 -10.79
N THR A 122 29.70 17.61 -10.25
CA THR A 122 30.07 18.66 -9.29
C THR A 122 30.32 18.05 -7.92
N SER A 123 31.33 18.54 -7.20
CA SER A 123 31.73 18.02 -5.89
C SER A 123 30.61 18.05 -4.85
N LEU A 124 29.74 19.06 -4.92
CA LEU A 124 28.60 19.21 -4.02
C LEU A 124 27.53 18.13 -4.27
N VAL A 125 27.15 17.92 -5.52
CA VAL A 125 26.15 16.90 -5.88
C VAL A 125 26.71 15.48 -5.66
N ALA A 126 27.97 15.25 -6.04
CA ALA A 126 28.64 13.98 -5.77
C ALA A 126 28.70 13.67 -4.26
N GLY A 127 28.99 14.68 -3.42
CA GLY A 127 28.99 14.56 -1.97
C GLY A 127 27.62 14.25 -1.40
N LEU A 128 26.54 14.89 -1.94
CA LEU A 128 25.16 14.60 -1.56
C LEU A 128 24.79 13.13 -1.82
N PHE A 129 25.04 12.65 -3.04
CA PHE A 129 24.76 11.26 -3.41
C PHE A 129 25.64 10.26 -2.68
N TYR A 130 26.89 10.63 -2.36
CA TYR A 130 27.76 9.81 -1.53
C TYR A 130 27.17 9.60 -0.13
N GLY A 131 26.57 10.64 0.47
CA GLY A 131 25.90 10.54 1.78
C GLY A 131 24.58 9.76 1.72
N ILE A 132 23.85 9.79 0.60
CA ILE A 132 22.59 9.05 0.43
C ILE A 132 22.84 7.54 0.41
N LYS A 133 23.91 7.05 -0.22
CA LYS A 133 24.20 5.61 -0.36
C LYS A 133 24.20 4.86 0.98
N PRO A 134 25.02 5.23 2.00
CA PRO A 134 25.02 4.53 3.28
C PRO A 134 23.69 4.66 4.03
N THR A 135 23.02 5.80 3.89
CA THR A 135 21.71 6.03 4.52
C THR A 135 20.65 5.06 3.97
N VAL A 136 20.57 4.90 2.64
CA VAL A 136 19.66 3.93 2.02
C VAL A 136 20.02 2.51 2.44
N THR A 137 21.29 2.15 2.46
CA THR A 137 21.74 0.83 2.93
C THR A 137 21.30 0.57 4.37
N ALA A 138 21.46 1.53 5.27
CA ALA A 138 21.03 1.41 6.66
C ALA A 138 19.51 1.23 6.78
N ILE A 139 18.73 1.99 6.01
CA ILE A 139 17.24 1.88 5.98
C ILE A 139 16.84 0.49 5.49
N VAL A 140 17.46 -0.03 4.43
CA VAL A 140 17.15 -1.37 3.89
C VAL A 140 17.48 -2.46 4.90
N LEU A 141 18.64 -2.39 5.55
CA LEU A 141 19.03 -3.35 6.60
C LEU A 141 18.07 -3.30 7.79
N GLN A 142 17.69 -2.11 8.22
CA GLN A 142 16.70 -1.93 9.29
C GLN A 142 15.33 -2.51 8.89
N ALA A 143 14.89 -2.28 7.66
CA ALA A 143 13.64 -2.84 7.15
C ALA A 143 13.70 -4.38 7.09
N ALA A 144 14.79 -4.94 6.57
CA ALA A 144 15.01 -6.38 6.53
C ALA A 144 15.01 -7.00 7.93
N HIS A 145 15.71 -6.39 8.89
CA HIS A 145 15.71 -6.84 10.29
C HIS A 145 14.30 -6.77 10.91
N ARG A 146 13.57 -5.68 10.70
CA ARG A 146 12.21 -5.49 11.21
C ARG A 146 11.22 -6.50 10.64
N ILE A 147 11.27 -6.75 9.33
CA ILE A 147 10.40 -7.73 8.66
C ILE A 147 10.80 -9.14 9.09
N GLY A 148 12.09 -9.46 9.06
CA GLY A 148 12.62 -10.76 9.49
C GLY A 148 12.22 -11.10 10.93
N GLY A 149 12.37 -10.18 11.87
CA GLY A 149 12.00 -10.38 13.27
C GLY A 149 10.49 -10.60 13.49
N ARG A 150 9.65 -10.10 12.58
CA ARG A 150 8.19 -10.30 12.64
C ARG A 150 7.74 -11.61 12.00
N THR A 151 8.37 -12.01 10.89
CA THR A 151 7.96 -13.14 10.06
C THR A 151 8.72 -14.42 10.38
N LEU A 152 10.03 -14.35 10.62
CA LEU A 152 10.89 -15.51 10.80
C LEU A 152 10.96 -15.96 12.27
N LYS A 153 9.84 -16.50 12.77
CA LYS A 153 9.73 -16.92 14.17
C LYS A 153 10.24 -18.34 14.43
N ASN A 154 10.37 -19.16 13.39
CA ASN A 154 10.73 -20.58 13.49
C ASN A 154 11.95 -20.89 12.63
N ALA A 155 12.75 -21.87 13.03
CA ALA A 155 13.91 -22.33 12.26
C ALA A 155 13.54 -22.74 10.83
N SER A 156 12.37 -23.34 10.61
CA SER A 156 11.88 -23.72 9.28
C SER A 156 11.67 -22.51 8.37
N LEU A 157 11.17 -21.39 8.89
CA LEU A 157 11.01 -20.16 8.12
C LEU A 157 12.34 -19.52 7.80
N TRP A 158 13.32 -19.61 8.72
CA TRP A 158 14.68 -19.17 8.46
C TRP A 158 15.36 -19.99 7.37
N THR A 159 15.20 -21.32 7.38
CA THR A 159 15.77 -22.18 6.32
C THR A 159 15.17 -21.87 4.95
N ILE A 160 13.85 -21.62 4.87
CA ILE A 160 13.19 -21.21 3.62
C ILE A 160 13.74 -19.86 3.15
N ALA A 161 13.87 -18.88 4.05
CA ALA A 161 14.38 -17.55 3.69
C ALA A 161 15.83 -17.61 3.19
N VAL A 162 16.70 -18.37 3.85
CA VAL A 162 18.10 -18.56 3.43
C VAL A 162 18.16 -19.32 2.10
N ALA A 163 17.36 -20.37 1.93
CA ALA A 163 17.29 -21.11 0.68
C ALA A 163 16.81 -20.23 -0.48
N ALA A 164 15.79 -19.40 -0.26
CA ALA A 164 15.31 -18.43 -1.24
C ALA A 164 16.40 -17.39 -1.59
N PHE A 165 17.12 -16.90 -0.61
CA PHE A 165 18.25 -15.98 -0.82
C PHE A 165 19.34 -16.60 -1.68
N ILE A 166 19.76 -17.83 -1.39
CA ILE A 166 20.75 -18.57 -2.18
C ILE A 166 20.22 -18.82 -3.59
N ALA A 167 18.95 -19.18 -3.74
CA ALA A 167 18.32 -19.42 -5.04
C ALA A 167 18.33 -18.17 -5.92
N ILE A 168 18.09 -16.99 -5.34
CA ILE A 168 18.14 -15.71 -6.06
C ILE A 168 19.58 -15.33 -6.38
N PHE A 169 20.46 -15.34 -5.36
CA PHE A 169 21.78 -14.73 -5.47
C PHE A 169 22.82 -15.62 -6.15
N ALA A 170 22.78 -16.94 -5.92
CA ALA A 170 23.77 -17.89 -6.45
C ALA A 170 23.30 -18.67 -7.67
N LEU A 171 21.98 -18.87 -7.83
CA LEU A 171 21.41 -19.68 -8.90
C LEU A 171 20.63 -18.86 -9.94
N ASP A 172 20.51 -17.55 -9.77
CA ASP A 172 19.77 -16.63 -10.66
C ASP A 172 18.37 -17.13 -11.04
N LEU A 173 17.68 -17.83 -10.11
CA LEU A 173 16.36 -18.37 -10.37
C LEU A 173 15.34 -17.24 -10.45
N PRO A 174 14.39 -17.28 -11.40
CA PRO A 174 13.37 -16.26 -11.54
C PRO A 174 12.48 -16.21 -10.30
N PHE A 175 12.23 -15.00 -9.82
CA PHE A 175 11.45 -14.75 -8.60
C PHE A 175 10.09 -15.47 -8.54
N PRO A 176 9.28 -15.54 -9.63
CA PRO A 176 8.01 -16.27 -9.60
C PRO A 176 8.15 -17.76 -9.25
N LEU A 177 9.23 -18.40 -9.72
CA LEU A 177 9.51 -19.80 -9.41
C LEU A 177 9.80 -20.01 -7.93
N ILE A 178 10.56 -19.10 -7.33
CA ILE A 178 10.89 -19.14 -5.89
C ILE A 178 9.64 -18.99 -5.04
N VAL A 179 8.77 -18.04 -5.39
CA VAL A 179 7.48 -17.83 -4.69
C VAL A 179 6.61 -19.09 -4.80
N LEU A 180 6.54 -19.70 -5.97
CA LEU A 180 5.76 -20.91 -6.21
C LEU A 180 6.31 -22.10 -5.41
N CYS A 181 7.62 -22.29 -5.42
CA CYS A 181 8.28 -23.32 -4.61
C CYS A 181 8.05 -23.09 -3.10
N ALA A 182 8.19 -21.86 -2.63
CA ALA A 182 7.94 -21.51 -1.24
C ALA A 182 6.47 -21.77 -0.84
N ALA A 183 5.51 -21.45 -1.73
CA ALA A 183 4.09 -21.74 -1.51
C ALA A 183 3.82 -23.24 -1.42
N VAL A 184 4.43 -24.04 -2.31
CA VAL A 184 4.30 -25.53 -2.27
C VAL A 184 4.90 -26.09 -0.99
N VAL A 185 6.11 -25.65 -0.62
CA VAL A 185 6.77 -26.09 0.64
C VAL A 185 5.96 -25.66 1.86
N GLY A 186 5.43 -24.43 1.85
CA GLY A 186 4.55 -23.94 2.93
C GLY A 186 3.24 -24.73 3.04
N TYR A 187 2.62 -25.06 1.91
CA TYR A 187 1.40 -25.87 1.86
C TYR A 187 1.65 -27.30 2.38
N LEU A 188 2.67 -27.97 1.86
CA LEU A 188 3.03 -29.33 2.28
C LEU A 188 3.49 -29.35 3.75
N GLY A 189 4.34 -28.41 4.16
CA GLY A 189 4.79 -28.27 5.53
C GLY A 189 3.65 -28.01 6.50
N GLY A 190 2.73 -27.13 6.15
CA GLY A 190 1.52 -26.87 6.95
C GLY A 190 0.60 -28.07 7.07
N ARG A 191 0.57 -28.96 6.06
CA ARG A 191 -0.25 -30.18 6.06
C ARG A 191 0.40 -31.33 6.84
N PHE A 192 1.73 -31.54 6.69
CA PHE A 192 2.42 -32.70 7.25
C PHE A 192 3.10 -32.41 8.60
N VAL A 193 3.53 -31.16 8.83
CA VAL A 193 4.25 -30.75 10.04
C VAL A 193 3.73 -29.41 10.57
N PRO A 194 2.44 -29.31 10.94
CA PRO A 194 1.80 -28.03 11.28
C PRO A 194 2.46 -27.31 12.46
N GLN A 195 3.16 -28.02 13.33
CA GLN A 195 3.83 -27.44 14.51
C GLN A 195 4.99 -26.51 14.13
N HIS A 196 5.69 -26.79 13.01
CA HIS A 196 6.85 -26.01 12.54
C HIS A 196 6.45 -24.90 11.52
N PHE A 197 5.27 -25.02 10.93
CA PHE A 197 4.76 -24.08 9.92
C PHE A 197 3.62 -23.18 10.44
N ARG A 198 3.29 -23.26 11.74
CA ARG A 198 2.42 -22.24 12.33
C ARG A 198 3.12 -20.90 12.21
N ALA A 199 2.73 -20.14 11.22
CA ALA A 199 3.10 -18.74 11.12
C ALA A 199 2.65 -18.05 12.40
N GLY A 200 3.59 -17.70 13.26
CA GLY A 200 3.31 -16.97 14.50
C GLY A 200 2.93 -15.52 14.23
N GLY A 201 2.07 -15.29 13.30
CA GLY A 201 1.64 -13.99 12.80
C GLY A 201 0.26 -14.00 12.18
N GLY A 202 -0.52 -15.06 12.37
CA GLY A 202 -1.95 -14.84 12.39
C GLY A 202 -2.18 -13.77 13.44
N HIS A 203 -2.76 -12.64 13.09
CA HIS A 203 -3.48 -11.84 14.06
C HIS A 203 -4.21 -12.86 14.88
N ASN A 204 -3.78 -13.06 16.13
CA ASN A 204 -4.61 -13.72 17.09
C ASN A 204 -5.92 -12.96 17.01
N SER A 205 -6.86 -13.53 16.29
CA SER A 205 -8.26 -13.45 16.64
C SER A 205 -8.43 -14.21 17.98
N ASN A 206 -7.58 -13.92 18.96
CA ASN A 206 -8.06 -13.84 20.29
C ASN A 206 -9.10 -12.74 20.19
N THR A 207 -10.31 -13.18 20.11
CA THR A 207 -11.49 -12.57 20.69
C THR A 207 -11.27 -12.42 22.20
N ALA A 208 -10.15 -11.90 22.66
CA ALA A 208 -10.13 -10.96 23.73
C ALA A 208 -10.97 -9.83 23.15
N GLN A 209 -12.17 -9.68 23.64
CA GLN A 209 -12.96 -8.48 23.56
C GLN A 209 -12.03 -7.29 23.84
N THR A 210 -11.24 -6.90 22.83
CA THR A 210 -10.71 -5.57 22.74
C THR A 210 -12.00 -4.77 22.75
N LYS A 211 -12.30 -4.09 23.85
CA LYS A 211 -13.34 -3.07 23.90
C LYS A 211 -13.18 -2.36 22.57
N GLN A 212 -14.16 -2.54 21.67
CA GLN A 212 -14.18 -1.81 20.41
C GLN A 212 -14.15 -0.37 20.86
N VAL A 213 -13.01 0.28 20.68
CA VAL A 213 -12.91 1.71 20.90
C VAL A 213 -13.80 2.29 19.82
N SER A 214 -15.01 2.64 20.20
CA SER A 214 -15.95 3.29 19.30
C SER A 214 -15.52 4.74 19.19
N TYR A 215 -15.01 5.11 18.03
CA TYR A 215 -14.69 6.49 17.70
C TYR A 215 -15.94 7.30 17.30
N GLY A 216 -17.14 6.72 17.45
CA GLY A 216 -18.42 7.28 17.03
C GLY A 216 -18.85 6.84 15.63
N VAL A 217 -19.98 7.34 15.16
CA VAL A 217 -20.53 7.01 13.83
C VAL A 217 -19.65 7.58 12.74
N ALA A 218 -19.33 6.75 11.73
CA ALA A 218 -18.51 7.13 10.57
C ALA A 218 -19.36 7.37 9.32
N VAL A 219 -18.82 8.09 8.32
CA VAL A 219 -19.48 8.29 7.02
C VAL A 219 -19.71 6.92 6.33
N ILE A 220 -18.68 6.07 6.33
CA ILE A 220 -18.78 4.67 5.90
C ILE A 220 -18.73 3.82 7.18
N ASP A 221 -19.89 3.63 7.78
CA ASP A 221 -20.03 2.87 9.01
C ASP A 221 -20.30 1.38 8.75
N ASP A 222 -20.24 0.56 9.79
CA ASP A 222 -20.44 -0.90 9.74
C ASP A 222 -21.79 -1.26 9.13
N GLN A 223 -22.82 -0.47 9.42
CA GLN A 223 -24.18 -0.66 8.92
C GLN A 223 -24.43 0.02 7.56
N THR A 224 -23.52 0.86 7.08
CA THR A 224 -23.70 1.53 5.78
C THR A 224 -23.72 0.47 4.67
N PRO A 225 -24.74 0.44 3.80
CA PRO A 225 -24.79 -0.53 2.72
C PRO A 225 -23.60 -0.32 1.78
N THR A 226 -23.06 -1.43 1.28
CA THR A 226 -21.97 -1.38 0.30
C THR A 226 -22.38 -0.53 -0.90
N PRO A 227 -21.60 0.49 -1.29
CA PRO A 227 -21.90 1.32 -2.45
C PRO A 227 -22.15 0.50 -3.71
N ASN A 228 -23.02 0.96 -4.61
CA ASN A 228 -23.38 0.19 -5.80
C ASN A 228 -22.18 -0.13 -6.70
N HIS A 229 -21.21 0.77 -6.79
CA HIS A 229 -19.97 0.57 -7.55
C HIS A 229 -19.03 -0.48 -6.90
N ALA A 230 -19.18 -0.75 -5.61
CA ALA A 230 -18.38 -1.72 -4.86
C ALA A 230 -19.01 -3.14 -4.83
N ARG A 231 -20.17 -3.31 -5.45
CA ARG A 231 -20.80 -4.63 -5.59
C ARG A 231 -20.17 -5.39 -6.75
N PHE A 232 -19.92 -6.68 -6.52
CA PHE A 232 -19.40 -7.54 -7.59
C PHE A 232 -20.37 -7.62 -8.77
N SER A 233 -19.86 -7.41 -9.98
CA SER A 233 -20.58 -7.64 -11.23
C SER A 233 -19.62 -8.19 -12.28
N TRP A 234 -20.10 -9.18 -13.07
CA TRP A 234 -19.29 -9.76 -14.14
C TRP A 234 -18.94 -8.72 -15.22
N THR A 235 -19.86 -7.81 -15.50
CA THR A 235 -19.64 -6.68 -16.42
C THR A 235 -18.60 -5.68 -15.90
N GLY A 236 -18.58 -5.45 -14.58
CA GLY A 236 -17.55 -4.65 -13.92
C GLY A 236 -16.17 -5.32 -14.03
N LEU A 237 -16.10 -6.62 -13.73
CA LEU A 237 -14.87 -7.39 -13.83
C LEU A 237 -14.31 -7.39 -15.26
N SER A 238 -15.15 -7.69 -16.26
CA SER A 238 -14.71 -7.69 -17.66
C SER A 238 -14.22 -6.32 -18.12
N ARG A 239 -14.88 -5.24 -17.69
CA ARG A 239 -14.44 -3.85 -17.98
C ARG A 239 -13.08 -3.57 -17.35
N VAL A 240 -12.88 -3.92 -16.08
CA VAL A 240 -11.59 -3.71 -15.39
C VAL A 240 -10.47 -4.49 -16.06
N LEU A 241 -10.71 -5.76 -16.41
CA LEU A 241 -9.74 -6.57 -17.14
C LEU A 241 -9.41 -5.99 -18.51
N LEU A 242 -10.43 -5.58 -19.26
CA LEU A 242 -10.25 -4.95 -20.58
C LEU A 242 -9.42 -3.67 -20.48
N VAL A 243 -9.79 -2.76 -19.55
CA VAL A 243 -9.05 -1.51 -19.32
C VAL A 243 -7.62 -1.80 -18.88
N GLY A 244 -7.41 -2.76 -17.99
CA GLY A 244 -6.07 -3.15 -17.54
C GLY A 244 -5.19 -3.67 -18.68
N VAL A 245 -5.75 -4.56 -19.51
CA VAL A 245 -5.06 -5.07 -20.72
C VAL A 245 -4.76 -3.93 -21.70
N LEU A 246 -5.70 -3.04 -21.95
CA LEU A 246 -5.49 -1.90 -22.86
C LEU A 246 -4.42 -0.93 -22.34
N LEU A 247 -4.45 -0.61 -21.03
CA LEU A 247 -3.46 0.27 -20.41
C LEU A 247 -2.04 -0.32 -20.45
N TRP A 248 -1.91 -1.63 -20.46
CA TRP A 248 -0.63 -2.29 -20.62
C TRP A 248 -0.25 -2.47 -22.09
N ALA A 249 -1.17 -2.95 -22.93
CA ALA A 249 -0.89 -3.30 -24.32
C ALA A 249 -0.63 -2.08 -25.21
N LEU A 250 -1.40 -0.97 -25.04
CA LEU A 250 -1.25 0.21 -25.89
C LEU A 250 0.14 0.88 -25.78
N PRO A 251 0.67 1.16 -24.58
CA PRO A 251 2.05 1.66 -24.45
C PRO A 251 3.07 0.67 -25.00
N MET A 252 2.90 -0.62 -24.73
CA MET A 252 3.81 -1.66 -25.19
C MET A 252 3.86 -1.75 -26.72
N LEU A 253 2.69 -1.78 -27.35
CA LEU A 253 2.58 -1.79 -28.82
C LEU A 253 3.15 -0.50 -29.42
N SER A 254 2.92 0.66 -28.80
CA SER A 254 3.48 1.93 -29.28
C SER A 254 5.02 1.95 -29.20
N LEU A 255 5.59 1.41 -28.12
CA LEU A 255 7.05 1.29 -27.98
C LEU A 255 7.63 0.33 -29.01
N ILE A 256 7.00 -0.82 -29.24
CA ILE A 256 7.44 -1.79 -30.25
C ILE A 256 7.36 -1.17 -31.66
N TRP A 257 6.30 -0.43 -31.95
CA TRP A 257 6.10 0.20 -33.25
C TRP A 257 7.09 1.34 -33.52
N LEU A 258 7.37 2.19 -32.51
CA LEU A 258 8.26 3.35 -32.63
C LEU A 258 9.73 2.98 -32.58
N PHE A 259 10.12 2.05 -31.71
CA PHE A 259 11.52 1.76 -31.37
C PHE A 259 11.94 0.34 -31.70
N GLY A 260 11.00 -0.56 -31.99
CA GLY A 260 11.27 -1.97 -32.18
C GLY A 260 11.45 -2.73 -30.87
N TRP A 261 11.41 -4.07 -30.97
CA TRP A 261 11.52 -4.97 -29.81
C TRP A 261 12.88 -4.92 -29.12
N GLN A 262 13.96 -4.71 -29.88
CA GLN A 262 15.34 -4.72 -29.36
C GLN A 262 15.75 -3.43 -28.65
N HIS A 263 14.92 -2.40 -28.67
CA HIS A 263 15.25 -1.14 -28.03
C HIS A 263 15.15 -1.22 -26.51
N THR A 264 16.11 -0.62 -25.81
CA THR A 264 16.21 -0.66 -24.34
C THR A 264 14.92 -0.23 -23.65
N LEU A 265 14.24 0.81 -24.16
CA LEU A 265 12.96 1.26 -23.58
C LEU A 265 11.86 0.20 -23.69
N THR A 266 11.81 -0.53 -24.81
CA THR A 266 10.83 -1.61 -25.01
C THR A 266 11.11 -2.80 -24.08
N GLN A 267 12.38 -3.15 -23.92
CA GLN A 267 12.79 -4.21 -23.00
C GLN A 267 12.61 -3.86 -21.54
N MET A 268 12.74 -2.57 -21.16
CA MET A 268 12.47 -2.11 -19.80
C MET A 268 10.97 -2.05 -19.48
N ALA A 269 10.11 -1.89 -20.47
CA ALA A 269 8.67 -1.82 -20.31
C ALA A 269 7.99 -3.20 -20.26
N TRP A 270 8.65 -4.23 -20.79
CA TRP A 270 8.21 -5.63 -20.75
C TRP A 270 8.50 -6.27 -19.40
#